data_54f5d2f72c954275078adf88602e263d
#
_entry.id   54f5d2f72c954275078adf88602e263d
#
_cell.length_a   1.000
_cell.length_b   1.000
_cell.length_c   1.000
_cell.angle_alpha   90.00
_cell.angle_beta   90.00
_cell.angle_gamma   90.00
#
_symmetry.space_group_name_H-M   'P 1'
#
loop_
_entity.id
_entity.type
_entity.pdbx_description
1 polymer ?
#
loop_
_entity_poly.entity_id
_entity_poly.type
_entity_poly.pdbx_seq_one_letter_code
_entity_poly.pdbx_strand_id
1 'polypeptide(L)'
;MTIMNVLSLFGGLGLFLFGMQLMGEALEKAAGTRLKKLLGMVTGNRFLAMLAGITITAVVQSSSATTVMVVGFVNAGLMSLTQAVGVIMGANIGTTVTSLLLSVQIDFAAIFTFLGLILSNLPDKYRTAKQFGTITMGLGILFIGMNTMSGAMEPLRTWEGFQTAMASINNPILGVLIGAGITAVLQSSAASIGILQTLVAQGLIGLDSAIFILFGQNIGTCVTALLACAGTNSTAKRAATVHLLFNVIGTVIFVIIACCLPLASWVEMLSPGNLKLQIAIVHILFNVTTTALLLPAASWLEKLACLLIKDDGSTAEEMKLRYFDARMLKTPPIAVAQLFNEVQRMGGIAMGNFQRAMECFNEWDAKKSEELARNEDVLDYLNREITDSLVEVKGLDLSEKDTKLVGSMFHVVNDMERIGDHSQNIMESAQLKNQDEVKFSPKAVQELESLSNLVRAQMQRSLDMFKAQVTDDTLLGEVEGVEDEIDTTTEALRSHHMDRLKNHKCSAKNGMIYLDMLTNLERIGDHAENIATSAKSATGI
;
A
#
# COMPACT_ATOMS: atom_id res chain seq x y z
N MET A 1 -31.08 16.84 -28.97
CA MET A 1 -29.62 16.64 -28.84
C MET A 1 -29.07 16.05 -30.13
N THR A 2 -28.10 16.68 -30.76
CA THR A 2 -27.49 16.17 -32.00
C THR A 2 -26.33 15.22 -31.64
N ILE A 3 -25.91 14.36 -32.60
CA ILE A 3 -24.73 13.50 -32.42
C ILE A 3 -23.50 14.36 -32.07
N MET A 4 -23.37 15.55 -32.63
CA MET A 4 -22.26 16.48 -32.34
C MET A 4 -22.26 16.94 -30.89
N ASN A 5 -23.42 17.18 -30.29
CA ASN A 5 -23.50 17.52 -28.84
C ASN A 5 -23.02 16.35 -27.96
N VAL A 6 -23.38 15.11 -28.31
CA VAL A 6 -22.90 13.92 -27.60
C VAL A 6 -21.39 13.76 -27.73
N LEU A 7 -20.84 13.93 -28.93
CA LEU A 7 -19.39 13.87 -29.16
C LEU A 7 -18.66 15.00 -28.41
N SER A 8 -19.22 16.21 -28.41
CA SER A 8 -18.66 17.35 -27.67
C SER A 8 -18.71 17.11 -26.16
N LEU A 9 -19.76 16.48 -25.64
CA LEU A 9 -19.86 16.11 -24.23
C LEU A 9 -18.74 15.13 -23.82
N PHE A 10 -18.57 14.04 -24.59
CA PHE A 10 -17.51 13.08 -24.32
C PHE A 10 -16.11 13.67 -24.55
N GLY A 11 -15.93 14.51 -25.57
CA GLY A 11 -14.68 15.22 -25.83
C GLY A 11 -14.33 16.19 -24.69
N GLY A 12 -15.32 16.93 -24.20
CA GLY A 12 -15.18 17.82 -23.05
C GLY A 12 -14.84 17.05 -21.77
N LEU A 13 -15.49 15.91 -21.54
CA LEU A 13 -15.17 15.03 -20.41
C LEU A 13 -13.74 14.46 -20.53
N GLY A 14 -13.32 14.05 -21.71
CA GLY A 14 -11.97 13.58 -21.95
C GLY A 14 -10.91 14.66 -21.65
N LEU A 15 -11.12 15.90 -22.12
CA LEU A 15 -10.25 17.04 -21.81
C LEU A 15 -10.24 17.36 -20.32
N PHE A 16 -11.40 17.34 -19.67
CA PHE A 16 -11.51 17.56 -18.24
C PHE A 16 -10.67 16.54 -17.43
N LEU A 17 -10.86 15.24 -17.73
CA LEU A 17 -10.13 14.15 -17.07
C LEU A 17 -8.62 14.24 -17.34
N PHE A 18 -8.22 14.51 -18.58
CA PHE A 18 -6.82 14.65 -18.95
C PHE A 18 -6.16 15.86 -18.26
N GLY A 19 -6.84 17.02 -18.22
CA GLY A 19 -6.36 18.21 -17.53
C GLY A 19 -6.19 17.97 -16.04
N MET A 20 -7.14 17.28 -15.41
CA MET A 20 -7.07 16.90 -14.00
C MET A 20 -5.92 15.94 -13.71
N GLN A 21 -5.74 14.92 -14.55
CA GLN A 21 -4.64 13.96 -14.41
C GLN A 21 -3.29 14.66 -14.55
N LEU A 22 -3.11 15.47 -15.59
CA LEU A 22 -1.89 16.21 -15.84
C LEU A 22 -1.52 17.16 -14.69
N MET A 23 -2.50 17.88 -14.15
CA MET A 23 -2.32 18.75 -13.00
C MET A 23 -1.95 17.94 -11.75
N GLY A 24 -2.65 16.84 -11.47
CA GLY A 24 -2.41 15.96 -10.32
C GLY A 24 -1.00 15.36 -10.34
N GLU A 25 -0.58 14.79 -11.47
CA GLU A 25 0.77 14.21 -11.63
C GLU A 25 1.87 15.26 -11.44
N ALA A 26 1.67 16.48 -11.96
CA ALA A 26 2.63 17.56 -11.80
C ALA A 26 2.71 18.05 -10.34
N LEU A 27 1.58 18.14 -9.63
CA LEU A 27 1.52 18.47 -8.21
C LEU A 27 2.19 17.37 -7.36
N GLU A 28 1.95 16.10 -7.65
CA GLU A 28 2.58 14.97 -6.98
C GLU A 28 4.10 14.99 -7.16
N LYS A 29 4.59 15.20 -8.40
CA LYS A 29 6.03 15.35 -8.68
C LYS A 29 6.64 16.57 -7.98
N ALA A 30 5.91 17.67 -7.87
CA ALA A 30 6.38 18.88 -7.17
C ALA A 30 6.45 18.66 -5.64
N ALA A 31 5.50 17.92 -5.07
CA ALA A 31 5.47 17.58 -3.65
C ALA A 31 6.57 16.57 -3.26
N GLY A 32 6.93 15.65 -4.16
CA GLY A 32 8.07 14.73 -4.05
C GLY A 32 8.17 14.00 -2.71
N THR A 33 9.38 13.98 -2.14
CA THR A 33 9.68 13.28 -0.87
C THR A 33 8.98 13.87 0.36
N ARG A 34 8.45 15.11 0.28
CA ARG A 34 7.71 15.72 1.41
C ARG A 34 6.42 14.99 1.71
N LEU A 35 5.76 14.47 0.68
CA LEU A 35 4.53 13.67 0.82
C LEU A 35 4.77 12.39 1.64
N LYS A 36 5.91 11.72 1.39
CA LYS A 36 6.35 10.52 2.14
C LYS A 36 6.65 10.85 3.59
N LYS A 37 7.34 11.98 3.86
CA LYS A 37 7.62 12.44 5.22
C LYS A 37 6.34 12.72 5.99
N LEU A 38 5.32 13.30 5.34
CA LEU A 38 4.00 13.54 5.95
C LEU A 38 3.32 12.23 6.37
N LEU A 39 3.35 11.20 5.52
CA LEU A 39 2.81 9.88 5.86
C LEU A 39 3.64 9.18 6.95
N GLY A 40 4.97 9.30 6.92
CA GLY A 40 5.85 8.75 7.94
C GLY A 40 5.73 9.44 9.32
N MET A 41 5.29 10.71 9.37
CA MET A 41 5.00 11.45 10.59
C MET A 41 3.62 11.13 11.18
N VAL A 42 2.80 10.30 10.53
CA VAL A 42 1.52 9.85 11.06
C VAL A 42 1.81 8.91 12.23
N THR A 43 2.10 9.50 13.39
CA THR A 43 2.19 8.81 14.69
C THR A 43 0.78 8.43 15.16
N GLY A 44 0.64 7.69 16.28
CA GLY A 44 -0.66 7.23 16.80
C GLY A 44 -1.74 8.29 17.07
N ASN A 45 -1.50 9.55 16.71
CA ASN A 45 -2.46 10.66 16.85
C ASN A 45 -3.36 10.77 15.62
N ARG A 46 -4.64 10.42 15.78
CA ARG A 46 -5.68 10.46 14.74
C ARG A 46 -5.88 11.84 14.13
N PHE A 47 -5.70 12.90 14.91
CA PHE A 47 -5.84 14.27 14.42
C PHE A 47 -4.70 14.64 13.45
N LEU A 48 -3.45 14.27 13.77
CA LEU A 48 -2.32 14.47 12.87
C LEU A 48 -2.47 13.60 11.61
N ALA A 49 -2.98 12.38 11.75
CA ALA A 49 -3.30 11.51 10.63
C ALA A 49 -4.34 12.14 9.69
N MET A 50 -5.38 12.74 10.25
CA MET A 50 -6.40 13.47 9.48
C MET A 50 -5.78 14.67 8.74
N LEU A 51 -4.97 15.50 9.40
CA LEU A 51 -4.30 16.62 8.76
C LEU A 51 -3.38 16.18 7.61
N ALA A 52 -2.66 15.07 7.80
CA ALA A 52 -1.85 14.46 6.73
C ALA A 52 -2.75 14.04 5.56
N GLY A 53 -3.86 13.37 5.81
CA GLY A 53 -4.83 12.97 4.78
C GLY A 53 -5.41 14.15 4.00
N ILE A 54 -5.76 15.25 4.70
CA ILE A 54 -6.21 16.50 4.05
C ILE A 54 -5.14 17.03 3.11
N THR A 55 -3.91 17.19 3.62
CA THR A 55 -2.80 17.79 2.88
C THR A 55 -2.43 16.94 1.67
N ILE A 56 -2.29 15.62 1.84
CA ILE A 56 -1.95 14.70 0.76
C ILE A 56 -3.00 14.76 -0.34
N THR A 57 -4.27 14.63 0.02
CA THR A 57 -5.36 14.62 -0.98
C THR A 57 -5.51 15.97 -1.67
N ALA A 58 -5.38 17.08 -0.95
CA ALA A 58 -5.40 18.42 -1.55
C ALA A 58 -4.25 18.64 -2.53
N VAL A 59 -3.08 18.06 -2.29
CA VAL A 59 -1.91 18.14 -3.17
C VAL A 59 -2.04 17.17 -4.35
N VAL A 60 -2.35 15.89 -4.08
CA VAL A 60 -2.47 14.85 -5.13
C VAL A 60 -3.74 15.04 -5.98
N GLN A 61 -4.73 15.81 -5.47
CA GLN A 61 -6.03 16.04 -6.12
C GLN A 61 -6.81 14.75 -6.39
N SER A 62 -6.52 13.67 -5.64
CA SER A 62 -7.15 12.36 -5.79
C SER A 62 -7.29 11.65 -4.44
N SER A 63 -8.49 11.63 -3.91
CA SER A 63 -8.80 10.85 -2.69
C SER A 63 -8.75 9.35 -2.95
N SER A 64 -9.10 8.91 -4.16
CA SER A 64 -8.98 7.51 -4.55
C SER A 64 -7.53 7.04 -4.49
N ALA A 65 -6.59 7.81 -5.07
CA ALA A 65 -5.15 7.50 -4.99
C ALA A 65 -4.67 7.49 -3.53
N THR A 66 -5.04 8.50 -2.74
CA THR A 66 -4.68 8.57 -1.31
C THR A 66 -5.22 7.36 -0.53
N THR A 67 -6.48 6.97 -0.76
CA THR A 67 -7.09 5.85 -0.03
C THR A 67 -6.50 4.50 -0.46
N VAL A 68 -6.24 4.29 -1.76
CA VAL A 68 -5.55 3.10 -2.26
C VAL A 68 -4.14 2.99 -1.67
N MET A 69 -3.41 4.10 -1.58
CA MET A 69 -2.11 4.18 -0.93
C MET A 69 -2.21 3.80 0.56
N VAL A 70 -3.20 4.30 1.28
CA VAL A 70 -3.45 3.94 2.70
C VAL A 70 -3.74 2.46 2.84
N VAL A 71 -4.61 1.89 1.98
CA VAL A 71 -4.89 0.44 1.95
C VAL A 71 -3.61 -0.35 1.71
N GLY A 72 -2.75 0.09 0.78
CA GLY A 72 -1.44 -0.51 0.52
C GLY A 72 -0.50 -0.44 1.73
N PHE A 73 -0.41 0.69 2.43
CA PHE A 73 0.40 0.82 3.65
C PHE A 73 -0.10 -0.05 4.79
N VAL A 74 -1.42 -0.14 4.97
CA VAL A 74 -2.01 -1.04 5.97
C VAL A 74 -1.74 -2.50 5.62
N ASN A 75 -1.85 -2.87 4.34
CA ASN A 75 -1.53 -4.22 3.87
C ASN A 75 -0.04 -4.56 4.11
N ALA A 76 0.84 -3.61 3.87
CA ALA A 76 2.28 -3.73 4.10
C ALA A 76 2.70 -3.64 5.60
N GLY A 77 1.75 -3.48 6.52
CA GLY A 77 2.08 -3.29 7.95
C GLY A 77 2.80 -1.98 8.28
N LEU A 78 2.92 -1.06 7.32
CA LEU A 78 3.56 0.26 7.50
C LEU A 78 2.65 1.26 8.22
N MET A 79 1.36 0.98 8.27
CA MET A 79 0.35 1.82 8.90
C MET A 79 -0.65 0.95 9.67
N SER A 80 -0.94 1.33 10.92
CA SER A 80 -2.00 0.68 11.69
C SER A 80 -3.39 1.09 11.20
N LEU A 81 -4.41 0.28 11.50
CA LEU A 81 -5.81 0.60 11.17
C LEU A 81 -6.24 1.95 11.79
N THR A 82 -5.83 2.22 13.02
CA THR A 82 -6.14 3.48 13.74
C THR A 82 -5.59 4.70 13.03
N GLN A 83 -4.37 4.62 12.49
CA GLN A 83 -3.77 5.68 11.69
C GLN A 83 -4.51 5.85 10.36
N ALA A 84 -4.81 4.74 9.69
CA ALA A 84 -5.53 4.72 8.41
C ALA A 84 -6.89 5.40 8.50
N VAL A 85 -7.65 5.18 9.57
CA VAL A 85 -8.95 5.84 9.81
C VAL A 85 -8.80 7.36 9.77
N GLY A 86 -7.80 7.92 10.46
CA GLY A 86 -7.55 9.36 10.44
C GLY A 86 -7.22 9.88 9.05
N VAL A 87 -6.29 9.21 8.33
CA VAL A 87 -5.89 9.62 6.98
C VAL A 87 -7.06 9.54 6.00
N ILE A 88 -7.89 8.50 6.07
CA ILE A 88 -9.07 8.32 5.21
C ILE A 88 -10.10 9.44 5.45
N MET A 89 -10.40 9.76 6.72
CA MET A 89 -11.28 10.88 7.05
C MET A 89 -10.73 12.22 6.52
N GLY A 90 -9.41 12.42 6.67
CA GLY A 90 -8.71 13.58 6.12
C GLY A 90 -8.78 13.64 4.59
N ALA A 91 -8.62 12.48 3.91
CA ALA A 91 -8.70 12.41 2.46
C ALA A 91 -10.08 12.83 1.93
N ASN A 92 -11.15 12.48 2.62
CA ASN A 92 -12.50 12.94 2.26
C ASN A 92 -12.64 14.46 2.37
N ILE A 93 -12.10 15.09 3.42
CA ILE A 93 -12.04 16.56 3.52
C ILE A 93 -11.16 17.14 2.38
N GLY A 94 -9.99 16.57 2.14
CA GLY A 94 -9.06 17.03 1.09
C GLY A 94 -9.68 17.06 -0.31
N THR A 95 -10.61 16.13 -0.61
CA THR A 95 -11.36 16.09 -1.88
C THR A 95 -12.20 17.35 -2.10
N THR A 96 -12.63 18.01 -1.01
CA THR A 96 -13.45 19.23 -1.12
C THR A 96 -12.68 20.41 -1.73
N VAL A 97 -11.35 20.41 -1.64
CA VAL A 97 -10.47 21.40 -2.28
C VAL A 97 -10.66 21.35 -3.81
N THR A 98 -10.75 20.14 -4.38
CA THR A 98 -11.03 19.98 -5.81
C THR A 98 -12.42 20.52 -6.16
N SER A 99 -13.45 20.21 -5.35
CA SER A 99 -14.80 20.72 -5.56
C SER A 99 -14.85 22.26 -5.53
N LEU A 100 -14.09 22.87 -4.62
CA LEU A 100 -13.94 24.32 -4.53
C LEU A 100 -13.21 24.90 -5.75
N LEU A 101 -12.13 24.26 -6.18
CA LEU A 101 -11.39 24.66 -7.39
C LEU A 101 -12.31 24.66 -8.63
N LEU A 102 -13.12 23.62 -8.80
CA LEU A 102 -14.06 23.49 -9.92
C LEU A 102 -15.22 24.49 -9.88
N SER A 103 -15.49 25.09 -8.71
CA SER A 103 -16.54 26.12 -8.56
C SER A 103 -16.10 27.49 -9.06
N VAL A 104 -14.79 27.71 -9.30
CA VAL A 104 -14.27 28.96 -9.85
C VAL A 104 -14.62 29.02 -11.34
N GLN A 105 -15.08 30.18 -11.80
CA GLN A 105 -15.28 30.45 -13.22
C GLN A 105 -14.01 31.06 -13.79
N ILE A 106 -13.41 30.40 -14.76
CA ILE A 106 -12.22 30.87 -15.46
C ILE A 106 -12.56 31.05 -16.94
N ASP A 107 -12.79 32.30 -17.34
CA ASP A 107 -13.09 32.65 -18.74
C ASP A 107 -11.86 32.58 -19.65
N PHE A 108 -10.67 32.66 -19.06
CA PHE A 108 -9.38 32.71 -19.77
C PHE A 108 -8.64 31.36 -19.74
N ALA A 109 -9.33 30.24 -19.69
CA ALA A 109 -8.74 28.90 -19.59
C ALA A 109 -7.71 28.62 -20.70
N ALA A 110 -7.95 29.10 -21.92
CA ALA A 110 -7.03 28.96 -23.05
C ALA A 110 -5.67 29.66 -22.79
N ILE A 111 -5.67 30.80 -22.09
CA ILE A 111 -4.43 31.53 -21.75
C ILE A 111 -3.61 30.71 -20.75
N PHE A 112 -4.24 30.11 -19.74
CA PHE A 112 -3.56 29.23 -18.79
C PHE A 112 -2.94 28.01 -19.51
N THR A 113 -3.66 27.41 -20.46
CA THR A 113 -3.14 26.32 -21.27
C THR A 113 -1.92 26.76 -22.08
N PHE A 114 -1.99 27.90 -22.75
CA PHE A 114 -0.92 28.40 -23.60
C PHE A 114 0.33 28.78 -22.78
N LEU A 115 0.17 29.56 -21.71
CA LEU A 115 1.27 29.92 -20.82
C LEU A 115 1.88 28.69 -20.14
N GLY A 116 1.03 27.76 -19.70
CA GLY A 116 1.46 26.50 -19.14
C GLY A 116 2.29 25.67 -20.12
N LEU A 117 1.89 25.63 -21.41
CA LEU A 117 2.63 24.97 -22.48
C LEU A 117 4.03 25.56 -22.66
N ILE A 118 4.14 26.91 -22.69
CA ILE A 118 5.44 27.56 -22.80
C ILE A 118 6.35 27.21 -21.63
N LEU A 119 5.83 27.32 -20.41
CA LEU A 119 6.60 27.03 -19.19
C LEU A 119 6.98 25.55 -19.07
N SER A 120 6.11 24.63 -19.48
CA SER A 120 6.36 23.18 -19.42
C SER A 120 7.47 22.72 -20.39
N ASN A 121 7.73 23.47 -21.45
CA ASN A 121 8.80 23.21 -22.43
C ASN A 121 10.14 23.90 -22.10
N LEU A 122 10.26 24.51 -20.93
CA LEU A 122 11.54 25.10 -20.51
C LEU A 122 12.60 23.98 -20.30
N PRO A 123 13.90 24.32 -20.49
CA PRO A 123 15.01 23.41 -20.23
C PRO A 123 14.96 22.86 -18.76
N ASP A 124 15.49 21.66 -18.55
CA ASP A 124 15.46 20.99 -17.23
C ASP A 124 16.18 21.76 -16.11
N LYS A 125 17.06 22.70 -16.46
CA LYS A 125 17.64 23.67 -15.52
C LYS A 125 16.57 24.45 -14.73
N TYR A 126 15.38 24.66 -15.31
CA TYR A 126 14.26 25.38 -14.70
C TYR A 126 13.16 24.43 -14.22
N ARG A 127 13.52 23.32 -13.58
CA ARG A 127 12.62 22.23 -13.16
C ARG A 127 11.35 22.72 -12.44
N THR A 128 11.49 23.66 -11.51
CA THR A 128 10.34 24.21 -10.77
C THR A 128 9.37 24.98 -11.67
N ALA A 129 9.89 25.80 -12.59
CA ALA A 129 9.06 26.54 -13.53
C ALA A 129 8.36 25.59 -14.51
N LYS A 130 9.05 24.53 -14.96
CA LYS A 130 8.50 23.49 -15.83
C LYS A 130 7.34 22.76 -15.15
N GLN A 131 7.49 22.38 -13.86
CA GLN A 131 6.42 21.74 -13.08
C GLN A 131 5.23 22.69 -12.91
N PHE A 132 5.48 23.96 -12.56
CA PHE A 132 4.43 24.97 -12.45
C PHE A 132 3.72 25.20 -13.79
N GLY A 133 4.45 25.16 -14.91
CA GLY A 133 3.89 25.21 -16.26
C GLY A 133 2.95 24.05 -16.54
N THR A 134 3.33 22.82 -16.17
CA THR A 134 2.50 21.64 -16.36
C THR A 134 1.22 21.72 -15.50
N ILE A 135 1.31 22.20 -14.25
CA ILE A 135 0.14 22.43 -13.38
C ILE A 135 -0.82 23.44 -14.03
N THR A 136 -0.28 24.57 -14.51
CA THR A 136 -1.06 25.64 -15.13
C THR A 136 -1.71 25.16 -16.42
N MET A 137 -1.00 24.38 -17.24
CA MET A 137 -1.52 23.79 -18.48
C MET A 137 -2.65 22.81 -18.17
N GLY A 138 -2.46 21.91 -17.19
CA GLY A 138 -3.48 20.95 -16.76
C GLY A 138 -4.75 21.67 -16.27
N LEU A 139 -4.61 22.73 -15.47
CA LEU A 139 -5.71 23.57 -15.02
C LEU A 139 -6.46 24.22 -16.20
N GLY A 140 -5.75 24.76 -17.17
CA GLY A 140 -6.36 25.36 -18.37
C GLY A 140 -7.14 24.33 -19.20
N ILE A 141 -6.56 23.15 -19.45
CA ILE A 141 -7.22 22.06 -20.21
C ILE A 141 -8.47 21.57 -19.46
N LEU A 142 -8.41 21.44 -18.13
CA LEU A 142 -9.53 21.06 -17.27
C LEU A 142 -10.72 22.01 -17.46
N PHE A 143 -10.49 23.33 -17.40
CA PHE A 143 -11.56 24.31 -17.57
C PHE A 143 -12.07 24.40 -19.01
N ILE A 144 -11.21 24.22 -20.03
CA ILE A 144 -11.65 24.07 -21.43
C ILE A 144 -12.61 22.86 -21.55
N GLY A 145 -12.24 21.71 -20.97
CA GLY A 145 -13.09 20.52 -20.95
C GLY A 145 -14.44 20.78 -20.29
N MET A 146 -14.43 21.46 -19.13
CA MET A 146 -15.66 21.79 -18.39
C MET A 146 -16.56 22.77 -19.19
N ASN A 147 -15.98 23.79 -19.83
CA ASN A 147 -16.74 24.71 -20.68
C ASN A 147 -17.31 24.02 -21.93
N THR A 148 -16.56 23.10 -22.52
CA THR A 148 -17.03 22.26 -23.64
C THR A 148 -18.20 21.38 -23.24
N MET A 149 -18.13 20.70 -22.09
CA MET A 149 -19.26 19.93 -21.53
C MET A 149 -20.49 20.81 -21.32
N SER A 150 -20.27 21.99 -20.71
CA SER A 150 -21.35 22.96 -20.41
C SER A 150 -22.10 23.37 -21.69
N GLY A 151 -21.38 23.75 -22.75
CA GLY A 151 -21.99 24.10 -24.03
C GLY A 151 -22.70 22.91 -24.72
N ALA A 152 -22.15 21.71 -24.61
CA ALA A 152 -22.76 20.50 -25.17
C ALA A 152 -24.09 20.11 -24.47
N MET A 153 -24.25 20.48 -23.22
CA MET A 153 -25.46 20.21 -22.42
C MET A 153 -26.58 21.25 -22.61
N GLU A 154 -26.30 22.41 -23.17
CA GLU A 154 -27.28 23.48 -23.35
C GLU A 154 -28.59 23.03 -24.05
N PRO A 155 -28.58 22.19 -25.10
CA PRO A 155 -29.82 21.71 -25.73
C PRO A 155 -30.69 20.81 -24.84
N LEU A 156 -30.14 20.26 -23.73
CA LEU A 156 -30.91 19.46 -22.78
C LEU A 156 -31.92 20.29 -22.01
N ARG A 157 -31.69 21.61 -21.88
CA ARG A 157 -32.57 22.55 -21.15
C ARG A 157 -33.97 22.63 -21.77
N THR A 158 -34.09 22.42 -23.08
CA THR A 158 -35.34 22.52 -23.81
C THR A 158 -35.93 21.15 -24.17
N TRP A 159 -35.26 20.04 -23.81
CA TRP A 159 -35.75 18.70 -24.09
C TRP A 159 -36.68 18.21 -22.99
N GLU A 160 -38.00 18.16 -23.26
CA GLU A 160 -39.04 17.76 -22.30
C GLU A 160 -38.79 16.38 -21.65
N GLY A 161 -38.31 15.41 -22.43
CA GLY A 161 -37.99 14.08 -21.90
C GLY A 161 -36.89 14.11 -20.81
N PHE A 162 -35.88 14.98 -20.98
CA PHE A 162 -34.84 15.17 -19.97
C PHE A 162 -35.37 15.90 -18.73
N GLN A 163 -36.17 16.97 -18.92
CA GLN A 163 -36.77 17.70 -17.83
C GLN A 163 -37.68 16.80 -16.98
N THR A 164 -38.49 15.94 -17.62
CA THR A 164 -39.37 14.98 -16.91
C THR A 164 -38.52 13.93 -16.15
N ALA A 165 -37.46 13.42 -16.75
CA ALA A 165 -36.55 12.50 -16.08
C ALA A 165 -35.87 13.14 -14.88
N MET A 166 -35.41 14.40 -14.99
CA MET A 166 -34.77 15.13 -13.89
C MET A 166 -35.77 15.49 -12.79
N ALA A 167 -37.01 15.83 -13.15
CA ALA A 167 -38.09 16.09 -12.17
C ALA A 167 -38.42 14.82 -11.35
N SER A 168 -38.19 13.62 -11.88
CA SER A 168 -38.40 12.37 -11.14
C SER A 168 -37.31 12.10 -10.09
N ILE A 169 -36.16 12.80 -10.13
CA ILE A 169 -35.05 12.66 -9.15
C ILE A 169 -35.31 13.42 -7.85
N ASN A 170 -36.52 13.90 -7.60
CA ASN A 170 -36.90 14.52 -6.31
C ASN A 170 -36.93 13.53 -5.13
N ASN A 171 -36.80 12.22 -5.40
CA ASN A 171 -36.69 11.23 -4.34
C ASN A 171 -35.23 11.19 -3.82
N PRO A 172 -34.99 11.46 -2.52
CA PRO A 172 -33.67 11.46 -1.90
C PRO A 172 -32.89 10.15 -2.15
N ILE A 173 -33.55 9.01 -2.01
CA ILE A 173 -32.92 7.69 -2.18
C ILE A 173 -32.46 7.50 -3.63
N LEU A 174 -33.30 7.89 -4.61
CA LEU A 174 -32.96 7.79 -6.03
C LEU A 174 -31.77 8.70 -6.37
N GLY A 175 -31.74 9.94 -5.82
CA GLY A 175 -30.62 10.85 -5.97
C GLY A 175 -29.30 10.25 -5.45
N VAL A 176 -29.32 9.68 -4.25
CA VAL A 176 -28.17 8.99 -3.66
C VAL A 176 -27.72 7.80 -4.52
N LEU A 177 -28.63 6.96 -4.99
CA LEU A 177 -28.29 5.80 -5.81
C LEU A 177 -27.69 6.21 -7.16
N ILE A 178 -28.22 7.24 -7.81
CA ILE A 178 -27.68 7.78 -9.07
C ILE A 178 -26.28 8.33 -8.83
N GLY A 179 -26.07 9.14 -7.79
CA GLY A 179 -24.75 9.68 -7.47
C GLY A 179 -23.72 8.60 -7.17
N ALA A 180 -24.10 7.59 -6.38
CA ALA A 180 -23.25 6.45 -6.07
C ALA A 180 -22.89 5.65 -7.33
N GLY A 181 -23.88 5.36 -8.17
CA GLY A 181 -23.66 4.59 -9.43
C GLY A 181 -22.76 5.32 -10.41
N ILE A 182 -22.99 6.62 -10.65
CA ILE A 182 -22.16 7.43 -11.55
C ILE A 182 -20.70 7.45 -11.06
N THR A 183 -20.49 7.72 -9.79
CA THR A 183 -19.11 7.80 -9.24
C THR A 183 -18.43 6.44 -9.19
N ALA A 184 -19.16 5.36 -8.91
CA ALA A 184 -18.63 4.00 -8.94
C ALA A 184 -18.15 3.60 -10.36
N VAL A 185 -18.88 4.01 -11.40
CA VAL A 185 -18.51 3.75 -12.80
C VAL A 185 -17.33 4.62 -13.23
N LEU A 186 -17.36 5.93 -12.93
CA LEU A 186 -16.30 6.87 -13.30
C LEU A 186 -15.03 6.66 -12.48
N GLN A 187 -15.14 6.07 -11.30
CA GLN A 187 -14.03 5.88 -10.34
C GLN A 187 -13.26 7.19 -10.01
N SER A 188 -13.91 8.33 -10.21
CA SER A 188 -13.37 9.66 -9.99
C SER A 188 -14.43 10.57 -9.38
N SER A 189 -14.28 10.89 -8.10
CA SER A 189 -15.16 11.82 -7.39
C SER A 189 -15.09 13.24 -7.98
N ALA A 190 -13.88 13.68 -8.35
CA ALA A 190 -13.69 14.99 -8.96
C ALA A 190 -14.43 15.12 -10.31
N ALA A 191 -14.36 14.07 -11.16
CA ALA A 191 -15.11 14.04 -12.42
C ALA A 191 -16.61 14.06 -12.19
N SER A 192 -17.09 13.24 -11.27
CA SER A 192 -18.50 13.15 -10.93
C SER A 192 -19.05 14.49 -10.37
N ILE A 193 -18.30 15.15 -9.49
CA ILE A 193 -18.64 16.46 -8.94
C ILE A 193 -18.61 17.54 -10.05
N GLY A 194 -17.61 17.52 -10.92
CA GLY A 194 -17.52 18.47 -12.04
C GLY A 194 -18.70 18.37 -13.00
N ILE A 195 -19.17 17.14 -13.31
CA ILE A 195 -20.40 16.91 -14.09
C ILE A 195 -21.61 17.48 -13.33
N LEU A 196 -21.74 17.16 -12.05
CA LEU A 196 -22.87 17.66 -11.23
C LEU A 196 -22.89 19.18 -11.19
N GLN A 197 -21.77 19.84 -10.92
CA GLN A 197 -21.65 21.30 -10.92
C GLN A 197 -22.01 21.91 -12.28
N THR A 198 -21.66 21.23 -13.37
CA THR A 198 -22.03 21.66 -14.73
C THR A 198 -23.53 21.54 -14.97
N LEU A 199 -24.15 20.43 -14.57
CA LEU A 199 -25.61 20.22 -14.68
C LEU A 199 -26.40 21.26 -13.89
N VAL A 200 -25.98 21.54 -12.67
CA VAL A 200 -26.61 22.55 -11.81
C VAL A 200 -26.44 23.96 -12.38
N ALA A 201 -25.23 24.30 -12.83
CA ALA A 201 -24.93 25.61 -13.44
C ALA A 201 -25.75 25.86 -14.72
N GLN A 202 -26.07 24.81 -15.48
CA GLN A 202 -26.95 24.86 -16.64
C GLN A 202 -28.44 24.89 -16.29
N GLY A 203 -28.80 24.80 -15.00
CA GLY A 203 -30.19 24.74 -14.56
C GLY A 203 -30.92 23.45 -14.97
N LEU A 204 -30.16 22.39 -15.27
CA LEU A 204 -30.68 21.08 -15.64
C LEU A 204 -31.15 20.26 -14.44
N ILE A 205 -30.53 20.51 -13.29
CA ILE A 205 -30.88 19.90 -11.99
C ILE A 205 -30.99 21.01 -10.96
N GLY A 206 -32.04 20.97 -10.13
CA GLY A 206 -32.17 21.89 -9.00
C GLY A 206 -31.21 21.56 -7.85
N LEU A 207 -30.90 22.56 -7.02
CA LEU A 207 -29.96 22.39 -5.90
C LEU A 207 -30.41 21.29 -4.93
N ASP A 208 -31.72 21.21 -4.62
CA ASP A 208 -32.28 20.21 -3.71
C ASP A 208 -31.99 18.77 -4.17
N SER A 209 -32.20 18.46 -5.46
CA SER A 209 -31.91 17.14 -6.04
C SER A 209 -30.40 16.89 -6.14
N ALA A 210 -29.62 17.93 -6.48
CA ALA A 210 -28.17 17.85 -6.62
C ALA A 210 -27.47 17.51 -5.30
N ILE A 211 -28.00 17.99 -4.17
CA ILE A 211 -27.50 17.67 -2.82
C ILE A 211 -27.56 16.16 -2.55
N PHE A 212 -28.66 15.49 -2.88
CA PHE A 212 -28.78 14.04 -2.69
C PHE A 212 -27.87 13.25 -3.63
N ILE A 213 -27.71 13.71 -4.88
CA ILE A 213 -26.75 13.12 -5.82
C ILE A 213 -25.31 13.23 -5.27
N LEU A 214 -24.93 14.39 -4.71
CA LEU A 214 -23.63 14.63 -4.10
C LEU A 214 -23.35 13.67 -2.94
N PHE A 215 -24.35 13.45 -2.07
CA PHE A 215 -24.21 12.49 -0.97
C PHE A 215 -23.95 11.07 -1.50
N GLY A 216 -24.62 10.67 -2.58
CA GLY A 216 -24.38 9.42 -3.25
C GLY A 216 -22.98 9.33 -3.87
N GLN A 217 -22.49 10.42 -4.47
CA GLN A 217 -21.14 10.46 -5.05
C GLN A 217 -20.05 10.14 -4.01
N ASN A 218 -20.21 10.57 -2.77
CA ASN A 218 -19.29 10.24 -1.68
C ASN A 218 -19.28 8.71 -1.40
N ILE A 219 -20.43 8.04 -1.42
CA ILE A 219 -20.49 6.56 -1.29
C ILE A 219 -19.82 5.90 -2.50
N GLY A 220 -20.10 6.36 -3.72
CA GLY A 220 -19.52 5.81 -4.95
C GLY A 220 -17.99 5.86 -4.99
N THR A 221 -17.38 6.86 -4.35
CA THR A 221 -15.92 6.98 -4.23
C THR A 221 -15.29 5.79 -3.49
N CYS A 222 -16.03 5.12 -2.59
CA CYS A 222 -15.50 4.01 -1.82
C CYS A 222 -15.23 2.75 -2.68
N VAL A 223 -15.84 2.64 -3.86
CA VAL A 223 -15.68 1.48 -4.76
C VAL A 223 -14.22 1.29 -5.15
N THR A 224 -13.46 2.36 -5.37
CA THR A 224 -12.02 2.28 -5.70
C THR A 224 -11.21 1.63 -4.58
N ALA A 225 -11.47 1.99 -3.32
CA ALA A 225 -10.82 1.39 -2.15
C ALA A 225 -11.23 -0.07 -1.94
N LEU A 226 -12.52 -0.39 -2.18
CA LEU A 226 -13.02 -1.76 -2.09
C LEU A 226 -12.41 -2.66 -3.18
N LEU A 227 -12.26 -2.17 -4.40
CA LEU A 227 -11.56 -2.89 -5.45
C LEU A 227 -10.06 -3.05 -5.15
N ALA A 228 -9.45 -2.02 -4.56
CA ALA A 228 -8.04 -2.05 -4.19
C ALA A 228 -7.73 -3.05 -3.06
N CYS A 229 -8.70 -3.35 -2.18
CA CYS A 229 -8.48 -4.31 -1.11
C CYS A 229 -8.75 -5.78 -1.52
N ALA A 230 -9.11 -6.04 -2.78
CA ALA A 230 -9.25 -7.40 -3.29
C ALA A 230 -7.89 -8.12 -3.24
N GLY A 231 -7.84 -9.28 -2.59
CA GLY A 231 -6.61 -10.06 -2.41
C GLY A 231 -5.68 -9.59 -1.28
N THR A 232 -5.99 -8.49 -0.58
CA THR A 232 -5.19 -8.00 0.56
C THR A 232 -5.58 -8.69 1.88
N ASN A 233 -4.80 -8.42 2.94
CA ASN A 233 -5.06 -8.94 4.28
C ASN A 233 -6.33 -8.34 4.92
N SER A 234 -6.79 -8.94 6.02
CA SER A 234 -8.01 -8.51 6.74
C SER A 234 -7.93 -7.06 7.24
N THR A 235 -6.75 -6.58 7.65
CA THR A 235 -6.58 -5.20 8.14
C THR A 235 -6.74 -4.17 7.03
N ALA A 236 -6.22 -4.44 5.84
CA ALA A 236 -6.41 -3.60 4.66
C ALA A 236 -7.89 -3.56 4.21
N LYS A 237 -8.57 -4.72 4.22
CA LYS A 237 -10.02 -4.81 3.98
C LYS A 237 -10.82 -4.01 5.00
N ARG A 238 -10.42 -4.03 6.28
CA ARG A 238 -11.02 -3.20 7.35
C ARG A 238 -10.85 -1.71 7.08
N ALA A 239 -9.68 -1.27 6.60
CA ALA A 239 -9.46 0.13 6.23
C ALA A 239 -10.38 0.59 5.09
N ALA A 240 -10.55 -0.20 4.03
CA ALA A 240 -11.50 0.08 2.96
C ALA A 240 -12.97 0.08 3.46
N THR A 241 -13.30 -0.81 4.39
CA THR A 241 -14.63 -0.87 5.03
C THR A 241 -14.90 0.36 5.88
N VAL A 242 -13.91 0.89 6.61
CA VAL A 242 -14.04 2.15 7.35
C VAL A 242 -14.35 3.32 6.41
N HIS A 243 -13.71 3.38 5.23
CA HIS A 243 -14.02 4.40 4.23
C HIS A 243 -15.49 4.33 3.78
N LEU A 244 -15.99 3.12 3.52
CA LEU A 244 -17.40 2.91 3.17
C LEU A 244 -18.34 3.31 4.32
N LEU A 245 -18.06 2.85 5.55
CA LEU A 245 -18.87 3.16 6.72
C LEU A 245 -18.95 4.66 6.99
N PHE A 246 -17.83 5.38 6.89
CA PHE A 246 -17.78 6.82 7.03
C PHE A 246 -18.75 7.51 6.06
N ASN A 247 -18.68 7.17 4.77
CA ASN A 247 -19.52 7.81 3.75
C ASN A 247 -21.00 7.40 3.84
N VAL A 248 -21.29 6.14 4.19
CA VAL A 248 -22.67 5.67 4.37
C VAL A 248 -23.31 6.35 5.59
N ILE A 249 -22.62 6.37 6.73
CA ILE A 249 -23.13 7.02 7.96
C ILE A 249 -23.31 8.52 7.73
N GLY A 250 -22.32 9.18 7.11
CA GLY A 250 -22.44 10.60 6.75
C GLY A 250 -23.62 10.87 5.82
N THR A 251 -23.81 10.03 4.81
CA THR A 251 -24.96 10.15 3.88
C THR A 251 -26.28 10.00 4.61
N VAL A 252 -26.44 9.02 5.50
CA VAL A 252 -27.67 8.84 6.27
C VAL A 252 -27.97 10.09 7.13
N ILE A 253 -26.95 10.59 7.84
CA ILE A 253 -27.09 11.79 8.67
C ILE A 253 -27.52 12.99 7.81
N PHE A 254 -26.81 13.23 6.69
CA PHE A 254 -27.07 14.41 5.86
C PHE A 254 -28.36 14.31 5.03
N VAL A 255 -28.80 13.11 4.65
CA VAL A 255 -30.13 12.91 4.06
C VAL A 255 -31.21 13.29 5.06
N ILE A 256 -31.09 12.87 6.33
CA ILE A 256 -32.02 13.25 7.38
C ILE A 256 -32.01 14.78 7.59
N ILE A 257 -30.83 15.40 7.66
CA ILE A 257 -30.69 16.86 7.79
C ILE A 257 -31.36 17.57 6.61
N ALA A 258 -31.08 17.16 5.37
CA ALA A 258 -31.65 17.80 4.18
C ALA A 258 -33.18 17.60 4.03
N CYS A 259 -33.72 16.50 4.55
CA CYS A 259 -35.15 16.27 4.56
C CYS A 259 -35.88 17.05 5.67
N CYS A 260 -35.22 17.29 6.82
CA CYS A 260 -35.83 17.94 7.98
C CYS A 260 -35.57 19.45 8.08
N LEU A 261 -34.48 19.94 7.45
CA LEU A 261 -34.00 21.32 7.52
C LEU A 261 -33.80 21.89 6.11
N PRO A 262 -33.99 23.22 5.93
CA PRO A 262 -33.86 23.88 4.63
C PRO A 262 -32.40 24.07 4.23
N LEU A 263 -31.62 22.97 4.07
CA LEU A 263 -30.19 22.98 3.80
C LEU A 263 -29.86 23.75 2.51
N ALA A 264 -30.65 23.57 1.44
CA ALA A 264 -30.46 24.26 0.18
C ALA A 264 -30.59 25.79 0.36
N SER A 265 -31.61 26.25 1.08
CA SER A 265 -31.79 27.68 1.35
C SER A 265 -30.67 28.29 2.19
N TRP A 266 -30.12 27.55 3.15
CA TRP A 266 -28.97 28.02 3.93
C TRP A 266 -27.73 28.18 3.07
N VAL A 267 -27.48 27.22 2.16
CA VAL A 267 -26.33 27.28 1.24
C VAL A 267 -26.51 28.39 0.20
N GLU A 268 -27.74 28.61 -0.26
CA GLU A 268 -28.05 29.72 -1.16
C GLU A 268 -27.80 31.09 -0.49
N MET A 269 -28.13 31.25 0.78
CA MET A 269 -27.81 32.46 1.56
C MET A 269 -26.28 32.68 1.68
N LEU A 270 -25.48 31.60 1.79
CA LEU A 270 -24.02 31.69 1.90
C LEU A 270 -23.35 32.06 0.56
N SER A 271 -23.96 31.70 -0.57
CA SER A 271 -23.41 31.94 -1.91
C SER A 271 -24.53 32.25 -2.92
N PRO A 272 -25.13 33.45 -2.85
CA PRO A 272 -26.23 33.81 -3.75
C PRO A 272 -25.77 33.76 -5.23
N GLY A 273 -26.56 33.07 -6.06
CA GLY A 273 -26.38 33.05 -7.52
C GLY A 273 -25.22 32.21 -8.05
N ASN A 274 -24.32 31.68 -7.20
CA ASN A 274 -23.23 30.81 -7.63
C ASN A 274 -23.52 29.33 -7.33
N LEU A 275 -24.25 28.70 -8.23
CA LEU A 275 -24.70 27.30 -8.07
C LEU A 275 -23.54 26.31 -7.94
N LYS A 276 -22.41 26.51 -8.64
CA LYS A 276 -21.23 25.64 -8.52
C LYS A 276 -20.62 25.72 -7.13
N LEU A 277 -20.50 26.93 -6.58
CA LEU A 277 -19.97 27.15 -5.24
C LEU A 277 -20.92 26.58 -4.17
N GLN A 278 -22.23 26.65 -4.37
CA GLN A 278 -23.20 26.03 -3.49
C GLN A 278 -22.99 24.52 -3.35
N ILE A 279 -22.76 23.81 -4.44
CA ILE A 279 -22.39 22.37 -4.42
C ILE A 279 -21.08 22.14 -3.68
N ALA A 280 -20.07 22.99 -3.88
CA ALA A 280 -18.80 22.88 -3.16
C ALA A 280 -18.98 23.12 -1.65
N ILE A 281 -19.82 24.07 -1.24
CA ILE A 281 -20.12 24.34 0.17
C ILE A 281 -20.82 23.13 0.80
N VAL A 282 -21.83 22.54 0.14
CA VAL A 282 -22.48 21.30 0.65
C VAL A 282 -21.46 20.18 0.80
N HIS A 283 -20.56 20.03 -0.16
CA HIS A 283 -19.50 19.01 -0.11
C HIS A 283 -18.55 19.22 1.07
N ILE A 284 -18.14 20.47 1.34
CA ILE A 284 -17.33 20.83 2.50
C ILE A 284 -18.09 20.55 3.80
N LEU A 285 -19.34 21.03 3.92
CA LEU A 285 -20.17 20.81 5.09
C LEU A 285 -20.34 19.32 5.41
N PHE A 286 -20.64 18.50 4.39
CA PHE A 286 -20.75 17.06 4.54
C PHE A 286 -19.46 16.44 5.11
N ASN A 287 -18.31 16.66 4.46
CA ASN A 287 -17.09 15.97 4.84
C ASN A 287 -16.52 16.48 6.18
N VAL A 288 -16.56 17.79 6.42
CA VAL A 288 -16.06 18.38 7.67
C VAL A 288 -16.95 17.98 8.85
N THR A 289 -18.27 18.08 8.71
CA THR A 289 -19.19 17.71 9.80
C THR A 289 -19.15 16.22 10.09
N THR A 290 -19.17 15.37 9.06
CA THR A 290 -19.05 13.91 9.23
C THR A 290 -17.74 13.55 9.92
N THR A 291 -16.62 14.17 9.52
CA THR A 291 -15.32 13.95 10.19
C THR A 291 -15.36 14.44 11.64
N ALA A 292 -15.91 15.62 11.91
CA ALA A 292 -16.00 16.16 13.28
C ALA A 292 -16.81 15.25 14.21
N LEU A 293 -17.86 14.61 13.68
CA LEU A 293 -18.69 13.66 14.42
C LEU A 293 -18.02 12.29 14.61
N LEU A 294 -17.39 11.76 13.56
CA LEU A 294 -16.88 10.39 13.55
C LEU A 294 -15.42 10.26 13.98
N LEU A 295 -14.59 11.30 13.91
CA LEU A 295 -13.20 11.24 14.36
C LEU A 295 -13.06 10.93 15.87
N PRO A 296 -13.85 11.52 16.76
CA PRO A 296 -13.88 11.11 18.17
C PRO A 296 -14.36 9.66 18.35
N ALA A 297 -15.29 9.22 17.50
CA ALA A 297 -15.84 7.87 17.50
C ALA A 297 -15.05 6.87 16.61
N ALA A 298 -13.84 7.21 16.16
CA ALA A 298 -13.04 6.38 15.24
C ALA A 298 -12.81 4.94 15.76
N SER A 299 -12.61 4.76 17.08
CA SER A 299 -12.48 3.43 17.69
C SER A 299 -13.75 2.57 17.53
N TRP A 300 -14.92 3.20 17.49
CA TRP A 300 -16.17 2.50 17.23
C TRP A 300 -16.26 2.06 15.77
N LEU A 301 -15.85 2.92 14.82
CA LEU A 301 -15.76 2.55 13.40
C LEU A 301 -14.77 1.40 13.16
N GLU A 302 -13.61 1.42 13.84
CA GLU A 302 -12.64 0.32 13.80
C GLU A 302 -13.27 -0.99 14.29
N LYS A 303 -13.95 -0.96 15.45
CA LYS A 303 -14.63 -2.15 15.99
C LYS A 303 -15.71 -2.67 15.04
N LEU A 304 -16.48 -1.78 14.43
CA LEU A 304 -17.50 -2.15 13.46
C LEU A 304 -16.88 -2.78 12.20
N ALA A 305 -15.78 -2.23 11.70
CA ALA A 305 -15.05 -2.82 10.58
C ALA A 305 -14.46 -4.20 10.94
N CYS A 306 -13.93 -4.38 12.15
CA CYS A 306 -13.46 -5.68 12.64
C CYS A 306 -14.58 -6.70 12.82
N LEU A 307 -15.80 -6.26 13.15
CA LEU A 307 -16.97 -7.14 13.24
C LEU A 307 -17.42 -7.63 11.85
N LEU A 308 -17.38 -6.75 10.85
CA LEU A 308 -17.77 -7.06 9.48
C LEU A 308 -16.71 -7.90 8.75
N ILE A 309 -15.44 -7.60 8.98
CA ILE A 309 -14.30 -8.30 8.37
C ILE A 309 -13.56 -9.06 9.48
N LYS A 310 -13.79 -10.36 9.56
CA LYS A 310 -13.10 -11.25 10.50
C LYS A 310 -11.69 -11.53 10.03
N ASP A 311 -10.78 -11.89 10.95
CA ASP A 311 -9.48 -12.41 10.57
C ASP A 311 -9.63 -13.82 9.99
N ASP A 312 -8.92 -14.10 8.92
CA ASP A 312 -8.98 -15.41 8.24
C ASP A 312 -8.34 -16.53 9.09
N GLY A 313 -7.71 -16.19 10.22
CA GLY A 313 -7.21 -17.15 11.22
C GLY A 313 -6.18 -18.17 10.72
N SER A 314 -5.78 -18.08 9.46
CA SER A 314 -4.79 -18.97 8.85
C SER A 314 -3.40 -18.62 9.36
N THR A 315 -2.81 -19.53 10.14
CA THR A 315 -1.40 -19.46 10.57
C THR A 315 -0.46 -20.10 9.54
N ALA A 316 -0.99 -20.83 8.55
CA ALA A 316 -0.19 -21.46 7.51
C ALA A 316 0.35 -20.40 6.54
N GLU A 317 1.64 -20.54 6.17
CA GLU A 317 2.22 -19.74 5.11
C GLU A 317 1.58 -20.12 3.77
N GLU A 318 1.31 -19.12 2.93
CA GLU A 318 0.66 -19.29 1.64
C GLU A 318 1.59 -18.90 0.51
N MET A 319 1.54 -19.60 -0.62
CA MET A 319 2.24 -19.28 -1.86
C MET A 319 1.62 -18.04 -2.52
N LYS A 320 1.81 -16.89 -1.87
CA LYS A 320 1.42 -15.56 -2.37
C LYS A 320 2.26 -14.47 -1.72
N LEU A 321 2.45 -13.36 -2.43
CA LEU A 321 2.96 -12.13 -1.84
C LEU A 321 1.89 -11.53 -0.92
N ARG A 322 2.21 -11.29 0.36
CA ARG A 322 1.29 -10.74 1.36
C ARG A 322 1.30 -9.23 1.42
N TYR A 323 2.47 -8.66 1.20
CA TYR A 323 2.73 -7.23 1.39
C TYR A 323 2.84 -6.49 0.07
N PHE A 324 3.36 -7.12 -0.99
CA PHE A 324 3.56 -6.49 -2.29
C PHE A 324 2.30 -6.54 -3.16
N ASP A 325 2.03 -5.40 -3.84
CA ASP A 325 0.96 -5.24 -4.81
C ASP A 325 1.51 -4.49 -6.02
N ALA A 326 1.47 -5.10 -7.21
CA ALA A 326 1.97 -4.52 -8.46
C ALA A 326 1.34 -3.16 -8.81
N ARG A 327 0.15 -2.84 -8.29
CA ARG A 327 -0.47 -1.51 -8.44
C ARG A 327 0.36 -0.40 -7.80
N MET A 328 1.20 -0.73 -6.81
CA MET A 328 2.10 0.20 -6.13
C MET A 328 3.36 0.54 -6.93
N LEU A 329 3.61 -0.11 -8.06
CA LEU A 329 4.69 0.27 -8.99
C LEU A 329 4.57 1.73 -9.47
N LYS A 330 3.36 2.28 -9.49
CA LYS A 330 3.12 3.71 -9.76
C LYS A 330 3.71 4.62 -8.67
N THR A 331 4.00 4.08 -7.49
CA THR A 331 4.60 4.80 -6.37
C THR A 331 5.85 4.04 -5.89
N PRO A 332 6.99 4.18 -6.61
CA PRO A 332 8.16 3.33 -6.46
C PRO A 332 8.64 3.11 -5.02
N PRO A 333 8.70 4.14 -4.15
CA PRO A 333 9.15 3.92 -2.78
C PRO A 333 8.21 3.12 -1.91
N ILE A 334 6.91 3.07 -2.26
CA ILE A 334 5.95 2.20 -1.57
C ILE A 334 6.20 0.76 -2.03
N ALA A 335 6.39 0.55 -3.32
CA ALA A 335 6.73 -0.76 -3.87
C ALA A 335 8.01 -1.33 -3.24
N VAL A 336 9.07 -0.51 -3.10
CA VAL A 336 10.30 -0.89 -2.40
C VAL A 336 10.05 -1.29 -0.95
N ALA A 337 9.27 -0.49 -0.20
CA ALA A 337 8.95 -0.79 1.20
C ALA A 337 8.10 -2.07 1.35
N GLN A 338 7.19 -2.32 0.42
CA GLN A 338 6.38 -3.55 0.41
C GLN A 338 7.25 -4.78 0.11
N LEU A 339 8.15 -4.71 -0.88
CA LEU A 339 9.09 -5.79 -1.16
C LEU A 339 10.04 -6.04 0.02
N PHE A 340 10.49 -4.99 0.68
CA PHE A 340 11.32 -5.11 1.88
C PHE A 340 10.60 -5.91 2.99
N ASN A 341 9.28 -5.72 3.16
CA ASN A 341 8.50 -6.51 4.11
C ASN A 341 8.30 -7.97 3.68
N GLU A 342 8.21 -8.24 2.36
CA GLU A 342 8.20 -9.62 1.86
C GLU A 342 9.53 -10.33 2.14
N VAL A 343 10.66 -9.64 1.92
CA VAL A 343 11.99 -10.17 2.25
C VAL A 343 12.11 -10.47 3.75
N GLN A 344 11.62 -9.58 4.62
CA GLN A 344 11.60 -9.85 6.06
C GLN A 344 10.72 -11.06 6.43
N ARG A 345 9.56 -11.23 5.77
CA ARG A 345 8.71 -12.41 5.94
C ARG A 345 9.45 -13.68 5.54
N MET A 346 10.14 -13.66 4.40
CA MET A 346 10.95 -14.78 3.92
C MET A 346 12.02 -15.17 4.94
N GLY A 347 12.72 -14.19 5.53
CA GLY A 347 13.69 -14.41 6.61
C GLY A 347 13.08 -15.06 7.85
N GLY A 348 11.87 -14.67 8.22
CA GLY A 348 11.13 -15.29 9.32
C GLY A 348 10.78 -16.76 9.06
N ILE A 349 10.42 -17.10 7.81
CA ILE A 349 10.13 -18.48 7.40
C ILE A 349 11.41 -19.32 7.42
N ALA A 350 12.52 -18.83 6.86
CA ALA A 350 13.82 -19.51 6.85
C ALA A 350 14.32 -19.80 8.27
N MET A 351 14.27 -18.82 9.18
CA MET A 351 14.58 -18.99 10.60
C MET A 351 13.68 -20.05 11.27
N GLY A 352 12.38 -20.01 10.98
CA GLY A 352 11.43 -21.01 11.50
C GLY A 352 11.71 -22.42 11.00
N ASN A 353 12.12 -22.58 9.73
CA ASN A 353 12.50 -23.87 9.15
C ASN A 353 13.77 -24.42 9.79
N PHE A 354 14.80 -23.59 9.96
CA PHE A 354 16.00 -23.97 10.68
C PHE A 354 15.69 -24.48 12.09
N GLN A 355 14.86 -23.77 12.82
CA GLN A 355 14.46 -24.11 14.18
C GLN A 355 13.72 -25.47 14.23
N ARG A 356 12.77 -25.69 13.31
CA ARG A 356 12.03 -26.96 13.19
C ARG A 356 12.95 -28.13 12.83
N ALA A 357 13.91 -27.92 11.92
CA ALA A 357 14.86 -28.94 11.52
C ALA A 357 15.71 -29.39 12.71
N MET A 358 16.22 -28.45 13.51
CA MET A 358 16.99 -28.77 14.72
C MET A 358 16.16 -29.46 15.80
N GLU A 359 14.90 -29.02 16.00
CA GLU A 359 13.97 -29.71 16.91
C GLU A 359 13.72 -31.16 16.48
N CYS A 360 13.45 -31.39 15.18
CA CYS A 360 13.24 -32.74 14.64
C CYS A 360 14.51 -33.59 14.69
N PHE A 361 15.70 -32.99 14.59
CA PHE A 361 16.96 -33.70 14.77
C PHE A 361 17.13 -34.20 16.21
N ASN A 362 16.69 -33.41 17.20
CA ASN A 362 16.72 -33.83 18.60
C ASN A 362 15.63 -34.88 18.88
N GLU A 363 14.37 -34.58 18.54
CA GLU A 363 13.22 -35.44 18.71
C GLU A 363 12.32 -35.38 17.46
N TRP A 364 12.18 -36.54 16.77
CA TRP A 364 11.47 -36.61 15.50
C TRP A 364 9.97 -36.31 15.66
N ASP A 365 9.49 -35.35 14.84
CA ASP A 365 8.06 -35.02 14.73
C ASP A 365 7.66 -34.92 13.24
N ALA A 366 6.84 -35.88 12.79
CA ALA A 366 6.40 -35.95 11.39
C ALA A 366 5.58 -34.69 10.96
N LYS A 367 4.82 -34.09 11.87
CA LYS A 367 4.04 -32.86 11.54
C LYS A 367 4.94 -31.67 11.29
N LYS A 368 6.02 -31.53 12.09
CA LYS A 368 7.01 -30.47 11.89
C LYS A 368 7.78 -30.67 10.58
N SER A 369 8.06 -31.94 10.21
CA SER A 369 8.68 -32.25 8.93
C SER A 369 7.80 -31.88 7.74
N GLU A 370 6.51 -32.21 7.78
CA GLU A 370 5.56 -31.79 6.74
C GLU A 370 5.36 -30.27 6.68
N GLU A 371 5.40 -29.58 7.83
CA GLU A 371 5.30 -28.12 7.88
C GLU A 371 6.54 -27.48 7.26
N LEU A 372 7.74 -28.00 7.54
CA LEU A 372 8.98 -27.50 6.95
C LEU A 372 8.95 -27.68 5.43
N ALA A 373 8.57 -28.84 4.92
CA ALA A 373 8.48 -29.09 3.49
C ALA A 373 7.51 -28.10 2.78
N ARG A 374 6.32 -27.85 3.39
CA ARG A 374 5.41 -26.83 2.86
C ARG A 374 6.00 -25.42 2.89
N ASN A 375 6.74 -25.08 3.93
CA ASN A 375 7.39 -23.77 4.03
C ASN A 375 8.53 -23.62 3.04
N GLU A 376 9.20 -24.71 2.65
CA GLU A 376 10.20 -24.72 1.60
C GLU A 376 9.60 -24.39 0.24
N ASP A 377 8.49 -25.02 -0.13
CA ASP A 377 7.72 -24.64 -1.32
C ASP A 377 7.35 -23.14 -1.32
N VAL A 378 7.06 -22.58 -0.14
CA VAL A 378 6.77 -21.14 0.00
C VAL A 378 8.03 -20.29 -0.15
N LEU A 379 9.19 -20.71 0.36
CA LEU A 379 10.46 -19.99 0.20
C LEU A 379 10.87 -19.93 -1.27
N ASP A 380 10.78 -21.04 -2.00
CA ASP A 380 11.03 -21.11 -3.43
C ASP A 380 10.11 -20.17 -4.23
N TYR A 381 8.81 -20.20 -3.90
CA TYR A 381 7.85 -19.30 -4.50
C TYR A 381 8.19 -17.82 -4.22
N LEU A 382 8.50 -17.49 -2.97
CA LEU A 382 8.86 -16.13 -2.57
C LEU A 382 10.16 -15.65 -3.24
N ASN A 383 11.18 -16.51 -3.32
CA ASN A 383 12.43 -16.18 -4.00
C ASN A 383 12.16 -15.74 -5.44
N ARG A 384 11.40 -16.52 -6.20
CA ARG A 384 11.05 -16.21 -7.57
C ARG A 384 10.23 -14.93 -7.69
N GLU A 385 9.11 -14.83 -6.99
CA GLU A 385 8.16 -13.71 -7.14
C GLU A 385 8.74 -12.38 -6.62
N ILE A 386 9.52 -12.41 -5.52
CA ILE A 386 10.21 -11.22 -5.02
C ILE A 386 11.28 -10.79 -6.02
N THR A 387 12.08 -11.72 -6.55
CA THR A 387 13.13 -11.43 -7.54
C THR A 387 12.54 -10.78 -8.80
N ASP A 388 11.46 -11.35 -9.36
CA ASP A 388 10.78 -10.79 -10.52
C ASP A 388 10.25 -9.38 -10.23
N SER A 389 9.63 -9.17 -9.06
CA SER A 389 9.13 -7.87 -8.63
C SER A 389 10.26 -6.85 -8.40
N LEU A 390 11.42 -7.28 -7.89
CA LEU A 390 12.60 -6.43 -7.73
C LEU A 390 13.16 -5.97 -9.09
N VAL A 391 13.12 -6.82 -10.12
CA VAL A 391 13.50 -6.45 -11.51
C VAL A 391 12.57 -5.35 -12.03
N GLU A 392 11.25 -5.49 -11.84
CA GLU A 392 10.29 -4.46 -12.26
C GLU A 392 10.53 -3.13 -11.53
N VAL A 393 10.70 -3.18 -10.21
CA VAL A 393 10.94 -1.99 -9.38
C VAL A 393 12.26 -1.30 -9.73
N LYS A 394 13.31 -2.06 -10.05
CA LYS A 394 14.62 -1.53 -10.48
C LYS A 394 14.53 -0.69 -11.76
N GLY A 395 13.56 -0.99 -12.63
CA GLY A 395 13.28 -0.22 -13.86
C GLY A 395 12.59 1.13 -13.63
N LEU A 396 12.20 1.45 -12.39
CA LEU A 396 11.49 2.69 -12.04
C LEU A 396 12.48 3.81 -11.65
N ASP A 397 11.98 5.06 -11.57
CA ASP A 397 12.76 6.22 -11.10
C ASP A 397 12.89 6.17 -9.56
N LEU A 398 13.94 5.53 -9.08
CA LEU A 398 14.24 5.32 -7.66
C LEU A 398 15.17 6.40 -7.11
N SER A 399 15.06 6.65 -5.80
CA SER A 399 16.10 7.39 -5.08
C SER A 399 17.38 6.56 -4.97
N GLU A 400 18.54 7.19 -4.79
CA GLU A 400 19.81 6.49 -4.59
C GLU A 400 19.73 5.48 -3.42
N LYS A 401 19.07 5.87 -2.33
CA LYS A 401 18.83 4.99 -1.18
C LYS A 401 17.98 3.77 -1.57
N ASP A 402 16.87 4.00 -2.28
CA ASP A 402 15.98 2.90 -2.69
C ASP A 402 16.70 1.97 -3.69
N THR A 403 17.52 2.52 -4.59
CA THR A 403 18.33 1.72 -5.53
C THR A 403 19.30 0.78 -4.82
N LYS A 404 20.01 1.29 -3.79
CA LYS A 404 20.92 0.47 -2.98
C LYS A 404 20.17 -0.61 -2.22
N LEU A 405 19.02 -0.26 -1.61
CA LEU A 405 18.18 -1.22 -0.89
C LEU A 405 17.64 -2.32 -1.82
N VAL A 406 17.17 -1.97 -3.02
CA VAL A 406 16.73 -2.95 -4.02
C VAL A 406 17.91 -3.87 -4.42
N GLY A 407 19.11 -3.31 -4.60
CA GLY A 407 20.31 -4.10 -4.88
C GLY A 407 20.64 -5.11 -3.78
N SER A 408 20.57 -4.71 -2.51
CA SER A 408 20.83 -5.61 -1.39
C SER A 408 19.75 -6.70 -1.23
N MET A 409 18.48 -6.37 -1.49
CA MET A 409 17.39 -7.35 -1.42
C MET A 409 17.58 -8.53 -2.38
N PHE A 410 18.16 -8.32 -3.57
CA PHE A 410 18.47 -9.43 -4.51
C PHE A 410 19.40 -10.47 -3.89
N HIS A 411 20.43 -10.03 -3.16
CA HIS A 411 21.37 -10.95 -2.49
C HIS A 411 20.70 -11.63 -1.30
N VAL A 412 20.04 -10.86 -0.46
CA VAL A 412 19.41 -11.35 0.77
C VAL A 412 18.33 -12.40 0.48
N VAL A 413 17.52 -12.22 -0.56
CA VAL A 413 16.48 -13.18 -0.97
C VAL A 413 17.11 -14.53 -1.32
N ASN A 414 18.21 -14.51 -2.08
CA ASN A 414 18.92 -15.72 -2.47
C ASN A 414 19.58 -16.42 -1.27
N ASP A 415 20.20 -15.66 -0.34
CA ASP A 415 20.79 -16.24 0.88
C ASP A 415 19.72 -16.84 1.81
N MET A 416 18.51 -16.25 1.89
CA MET A 416 17.41 -16.79 2.67
C MET A 416 16.86 -18.10 2.10
N GLU A 417 16.80 -18.25 0.78
CA GLU A 417 16.43 -19.51 0.13
C GLU A 417 17.49 -20.57 0.42
N ARG A 418 18.80 -20.25 0.31
CA ARG A 418 19.87 -21.19 0.67
C ARG A 418 19.82 -21.65 2.12
N ILE A 419 19.45 -20.78 3.06
CA ILE A 419 19.21 -21.17 4.45
C ILE A 419 18.04 -22.16 4.54
N GLY A 420 17.00 -21.99 3.74
CA GLY A 420 15.88 -22.93 3.61
C GLY A 420 16.36 -24.30 3.13
N ASP A 421 17.08 -24.34 1.99
CA ASP A 421 17.68 -25.55 1.42
C ASP A 421 18.52 -26.33 2.45
N HIS A 422 19.42 -25.65 3.18
CA HIS A 422 20.24 -26.28 4.21
C HIS A 422 19.40 -26.75 5.42
N SER A 423 18.33 -26.05 5.75
CA SER A 423 17.37 -26.49 6.79
C SER A 423 16.63 -27.76 6.36
N GLN A 424 16.27 -27.88 5.08
CA GLN A 424 15.72 -29.10 4.49
C GLN A 424 16.72 -30.27 4.59
N ASN A 425 17.99 -30.07 4.25
CA ASN A 425 19.03 -31.09 4.38
C ASN A 425 19.21 -31.56 5.83
N ILE A 426 19.13 -30.64 6.81
CA ILE A 426 19.14 -30.99 8.24
C ILE A 426 17.91 -31.84 8.59
N MET A 427 16.73 -31.53 8.07
CA MET A 427 15.50 -32.31 8.28
C MET A 427 15.62 -33.72 7.68
N GLU A 428 16.23 -33.86 6.50
CA GLU A 428 16.49 -35.17 5.88
C GLU A 428 17.45 -36.00 6.74
N SER A 429 18.50 -35.37 7.29
CA SER A 429 19.41 -35.99 8.25
C SER A 429 18.67 -36.44 9.55
N ALA A 430 17.71 -35.63 10.02
CA ALA A 430 16.86 -35.98 11.15
C ALA A 430 15.94 -37.19 10.83
N GLN A 431 15.37 -37.24 9.62
CA GLN A 431 14.57 -38.35 9.16
C GLN A 431 15.38 -39.66 9.07
N LEU A 432 16.57 -39.61 8.49
CA LEU A 432 17.48 -40.76 8.43
C LEU A 432 17.89 -41.24 9.83
N LYS A 433 18.22 -40.30 10.73
CA LYS A 433 18.52 -40.61 12.13
C LYS A 433 17.37 -41.38 12.80
N ASN A 434 16.12 -40.96 12.56
CA ASN A 434 14.94 -41.61 13.13
C ASN A 434 14.67 -42.99 12.49
N GLN A 435 14.68 -43.09 11.17
CA GLN A 435 14.44 -44.35 10.43
C GLN A 435 15.45 -45.42 10.76
N ASP A 436 16.70 -45.08 10.95
CA ASP A 436 17.80 -45.97 11.20
C ASP A 436 18.13 -46.14 12.69
N GLU A 437 17.28 -45.59 13.57
CA GLU A 437 17.45 -45.59 15.02
C GLU A 437 18.86 -45.19 15.50
N VAL A 438 19.45 -44.20 14.79
CA VAL A 438 20.80 -43.73 15.07
C VAL A 438 20.87 -43.01 16.41
N LYS A 439 21.81 -43.39 17.27
CA LYS A 439 22.05 -42.77 18.57
C LYS A 439 23.44 -42.14 18.60
N PHE A 440 23.48 -40.86 18.95
CA PHE A 440 24.72 -40.16 19.21
C PHE A 440 25.09 -40.20 20.70
N SER A 441 26.41 -40.08 20.98
CA SER A 441 26.86 -39.95 22.35
C SER A 441 26.38 -38.59 22.92
N PRO A 442 26.15 -38.48 24.26
CA PRO A 442 25.74 -37.23 24.88
C PRO A 442 26.69 -36.04 24.52
N LYS A 443 27.99 -36.34 24.39
CA LYS A 443 28.97 -35.32 23.99
C LYS A 443 28.75 -34.85 22.56
N ALA A 444 28.45 -35.75 21.61
CA ALA A 444 28.20 -35.40 20.22
C ALA A 444 26.89 -34.57 20.07
N VAL A 445 25.87 -34.89 20.86
CA VAL A 445 24.62 -34.09 20.89
C VAL A 445 24.91 -32.68 21.41
N GLN A 446 25.65 -32.56 22.52
CA GLN A 446 26.01 -31.26 23.10
C GLN A 446 26.86 -30.41 22.13
N GLU A 447 27.79 -31.04 21.41
CA GLU A 447 28.62 -30.37 20.39
C GLU A 447 27.74 -29.78 19.28
N LEU A 448 26.80 -30.54 18.71
CA LEU A 448 25.86 -30.05 17.67
C LEU A 448 24.92 -28.97 18.20
N GLU A 449 24.42 -29.12 19.43
CA GLU A 449 23.54 -28.15 20.06
C GLU A 449 24.26 -26.80 20.29
N SER A 450 25.53 -26.84 20.75
CA SER A 450 26.33 -25.64 20.92
C SER A 450 26.55 -24.91 19.60
N LEU A 451 26.93 -25.63 18.53
CA LEU A 451 27.14 -25.05 17.19
C LEU A 451 25.81 -24.49 16.63
N SER A 452 24.71 -25.23 16.76
CA SER A 452 23.39 -24.74 16.27
C SER A 452 22.91 -23.48 16.99
N ASN A 453 23.27 -23.31 18.25
CA ASN A 453 22.96 -22.10 19.02
C ASN A 453 23.75 -20.89 18.53
N LEU A 454 25.04 -21.07 18.16
CA LEU A 454 25.85 -20.01 17.53
C LEU A 454 25.25 -19.59 16.17
N VAL A 455 24.95 -20.55 15.32
CA VAL A 455 24.34 -20.29 14.00
C VAL A 455 23.01 -19.57 14.13
N ARG A 456 22.16 -20.02 15.06
CA ARG A 456 20.87 -19.36 15.32
C ARG A 456 21.04 -17.91 15.80
N ALA A 457 22.00 -17.65 16.67
CA ALA A 457 22.27 -16.31 17.18
C ALA A 457 22.79 -15.39 16.06
N GLN A 458 23.65 -15.91 15.18
CA GLN A 458 24.15 -15.17 14.02
C GLN A 458 23.01 -14.86 13.02
N MET A 459 22.19 -15.85 12.64
CA MET A 459 21.03 -15.61 11.78
C MET A 459 20.11 -14.51 12.35
N GLN A 460 19.79 -14.57 13.65
CA GLN A 460 18.94 -13.57 14.27
C GLN A 460 19.55 -12.17 14.19
N ARG A 461 20.85 -12.03 14.50
CA ARG A 461 21.56 -10.74 14.40
C ARG A 461 21.55 -10.20 12.98
N SER A 462 21.86 -11.03 11.98
CA SER A 462 21.90 -10.63 10.56
C SER A 462 20.53 -10.18 10.05
N LEU A 463 19.45 -10.88 10.43
CA LEU A 463 18.09 -10.49 10.11
C LEU A 463 17.68 -9.17 10.81
N ASP A 464 18.08 -8.98 12.07
CA ASP A 464 17.80 -7.74 12.81
C ASP A 464 18.58 -6.56 12.22
N MET A 465 19.83 -6.73 11.80
CA MET A 465 20.62 -5.72 11.09
C MET A 465 19.97 -5.34 9.77
N PHE A 466 19.56 -6.31 8.95
CA PHE A 466 18.86 -6.07 7.70
C PHE A 466 17.55 -5.32 7.92
N LYS A 467 16.76 -5.74 8.91
CA LYS A 467 15.49 -5.10 9.28
C LYS A 467 15.66 -3.66 9.74
N ALA A 468 16.66 -3.40 10.56
CA ALA A 468 16.94 -2.06 11.09
C ALA A 468 17.59 -1.13 10.06
N GLN A 469 18.11 -1.66 8.94
CA GLN A 469 18.90 -0.92 7.95
C GLN A 469 20.06 -0.15 8.64
N VAL A 470 20.73 -0.79 9.59
CA VAL A 470 21.81 -0.18 10.40
C VAL A 470 23.16 -0.39 9.72
N THR A 471 23.94 0.67 9.67
CA THR A 471 25.33 0.71 9.19
C THR A 471 26.32 0.83 10.34
N ASP A 472 26.28 -0.04 11.31
CA ASP A 472 27.29 -0.01 12.37
C ASP A 472 28.39 -1.03 12.05
N ASP A 473 29.59 -0.54 11.75
CA ASP A 473 30.77 -1.38 11.51
C ASP A 473 31.11 -2.28 12.71
N THR A 474 30.73 -1.85 13.91
CA THR A 474 30.91 -2.64 15.14
C THR A 474 30.02 -3.88 15.12
N LEU A 475 28.74 -3.72 14.72
CA LEU A 475 27.79 -4.83 14.63
C LEU A 475 28.18 -5.81 13.52
N LEU A 476 28.68 -5.33 12.39
CA LEU A 476 29.16 -6.20 11.33
C LEU A 476 30.39 -6.97 11.81
N GLY A 477 31.36 -6.33 12.45
CA GLY A 477 32.52 -7.00 13.04
C GLY A 477 32.15 -8.05 14.11
N GLU A 478 31.06 -7.85 14.83
CA GLU A 478 30.52 -8.88 15.74
C GLU A 478 29.95 -10.09 14.97
N VAL A 479 29.30 -9.89 13.83
CA VAL A 479 28.76 -10.98 13.00
C VAL A 479 29.91 -11.76 12.35
N GLU A 480 30.91 -11.07 11.77
CA GLU A 480 32.12 -11.66 11.22
C GLU A 480 32.89 -12.48 12.30
N GLY A 481 33.00 -11.95 13.53
CA GLY A 481 33.64 -12.67 14.62
C GLY A 481 32.88 -13.93 15.08
N VAL A 482 31.56 -13.95 14.98
CA VAL A 482 30.76 -15.16 15.26
C VAL A 482 30.89 -16.17 14.12
N GLU A 483 31.02 -15.73 12.87
CA GLU A 483 31.27 -16.60 11.73
C GLU A 483 32.62 -17.29 11.86
N ASP A 484 33.71 -16.58 12.15
CA ASP A 484 35.04 -17.15 12.45
C ASP A 484 34.97 -18.19 13.60
N GLU A 485 34.11 -17.95 14.63
CA GLU A 485 33.87 -18.91 15.72
C GLU A 485 33.12 -20.16 15.24
N ILE A 486 32.14 -20.03 14.34
CA ILE A 486 31.40 -21.15 13.74
C ILE A 486 32.38 -22.03 12.94
N ASP A 487 33.19 -21.42 12.08
CA ASP A 487 34.19 -22.12 11.25
C ASP A 487 35.20 -22.88 12.10
N THR A 488 35.82 -22.20 13.05
CA THR A 488 36.81 -22.79 13.97
C THR A 488 36.21 -23.94 14.77
N THR A 489 34.99 -23.76 15.26
CA THR A 489 34.24 -24.78 16.01
C THR A 489 33.94 -25.97 15.11
N THR A 490 33.43 -25.74 13.90
CA THR A 490 33.11 -26.80 12.94
C THR A 490 34.33 -27.64 12.60
N GLU A 491 35.49 -27.05 12.35
CA GLU A 491 36.74 -27.74 12.06
C GLU A 491 37.20 -28.60 13.26
N ALA A 492 37.11 -28.04 14.48
CA ALA A 492 37.42 -28.77 15.70
C ALA A 492 36.50 -29.97 15.91
N LEU A 493 35.19 -29.81 15.67
CA LEU A 493 34.20 -30.89 15.78
C LEU A 493 34.39 -31.99 14.74
N ARG A 494 34.77 -31.61 13.48
CA ARG A 494 35.19 -32.56 12.45
C ARG A 494 36.38 -33.40 12.92
N SER A 495 37.39 -32.76 13.47
CA SER A 495 38.56 -33.45 14.01
C SER A 495 38.21 -34.40 15.17
N HIS A 496 37.43 -33.93 16.13
CA HIS A 496 36.94 -34.76 17.24
C HIS A 496 36.16 -35.98 16.74
N HIS A 497 35.34 -35.77 15.70
CA HIS A 497 34.56 -36.86 15.13
C HIS A 497 35.45 -37.90 14.40
N MET A 498 36.47 -37.48 13.66
CA MET A 498 37.42 -38.36 13.03
C MET A 498 38.16 -39.22 14.06
N ASP A 499 38.51 -38.65 15.21
CA ASP A 499 39.10 -39.41 16.33
C ASP A 499 38.12 -40.43 16.94
N ARG A 500 36.81 -40.12 17.02
CA ARG A 500 35.78 -41.09 17.42
C ARG A 500 35.67 -42.28 16.44
N LEU A 501 35.77 -41.98 15.11
CA LEU A 501 35.76 -43.02 14.07
C LEU A 501 36.99 -43.92 14.15
N LYS A 502 38.20 -43.32 14.23
CA LYS A 502 39.47 -44.07 14.37
C LYS A 502 39.48 -44.99 15.58
N ASN A 503 38.91 -44.57 16.68
CA ASN A 503 38.86 -45.33 17.93
C ASN A 503 37.65 -46.28 18.02
N HIS A 504 36.93 -46.53 16.92
CA HIS A 504 35.75 -47.38 16.85
C HIS A 504 34.61 -47.01 17.86
N LYS A 505 34.55 -45.74 18.28
CA LYS A 505 33.53 -45.21 19.17
C LYS A 505 32.27 -44.69 18.44
N CYS A 506 32.30 -44.70 17.12
CA CYS A 506 31.25 -44.27 16.25
C CYS A 506 31.19 -45.14 14.99
N SER A 507 29.97 -45.45 14.52
CA SER A 507 29.81 -46.15 13.25
C SER A 507 29.97 -45.21 12.06
N ALA A 508 30.34 -45.75 10.88
CA ALA A 508 30.45 -44.95 9.66
C ALA A 508 29.10 -44.23 9.32
N LYS A 509 27.97 -44.87 9.60
CA LYS A 509 26.63 -44.29 9.36
C LYS A 509 26.35 -43.10 10.26
N ASN A 510 26.66 -43.21 11.55
CA ASN A 510 26.56 -42.08 12.48
C ASN A 510 27.51 -40.96 12.07
N GLY A 511 28.71 -41.34 11.55
CA GLY A 511 29.69 -40.40 11.05
C GLY A 511 29.22 -39.56 9.88
N MET A 512 28.52 -40.18 8.94
CA MET A 512 27.99 -39.50 7.78
C MET A 512 26.93 -38.43 8.21
N ILE A 513 25.95 -38.82 8.99
CA ILE A 513 24.90 -37.87 9.47
C ILE A 513 25.53 -36.74 10.30
N TYR A 514 26.54 -37.04 11.16
CA TYR A 514 27.19 -36.01 11.96
C TYR A 514 27.93 -34.99 11.10
N LEU A 515 28.66 -35.44 10.07
CA LEU A 515 29.42 -34.57 9.15
C LEU A 515 28.47 -33.74 8.27
N ASP A 516 27.38 -34.32 7.80
CA ASP A 516 26.36 -33.60 7.04
C ASP A 516 25.73 -32.48 7.88
N MET A 517 25.45 -32.75 9.17
CA MET A 517 24.95 -31.73 10.10
C MET A 517 25.94 -30.57 10.26
N LEU A 518 27.25 -30.88 10.46
CA LEU A 518 28.28 -29.84 10.58
C LEU A 518 28.37 -29.00 9.32
N THR A 519 28.34 -29.62 8.13
CA THR A 519 28.40 -28.89 6.87
C THR A 519 27.20 -27.96 6.65
N ASN A 520 25.98 -28.45 6.93
CA ASN A 520 24.78 -27.62 6.76
C ASN A 520 24.74 -26.47 7.76
N LEU A 521 25.18 -26.69 9.02
CA LEU A 521 25.25 -25.62 10.04
C LEU A 521 26.26 -24.52 9.66
N GLU A 522 27.46 -24.90 9.20
CA GLU A 522 28.50 -23.99 8.68
C GLU A 522 27.93 -23.14 7.52
N ARG A 523 27.31 -23.78 6.51
CA ARG A 523 26.74 -23.07 5.36
C ARG A 523 25.64 -22.11 5.71
N ILE A 524 24.79 -22.42 6.71
CA ILE A 524 23.79 -21.50 7.22
C ILE A 524 24.49 -20.28 7.87
N GLY A 525 25.62 -20.48 8.57
CA GLY A 525 26.46 -19.41 9.10
C GLY A 525 26.95 -18.46 8.00
N ASP A 526 27.58 -19.01 6.94
CA ASP A 526 28.07 -18.27 5.77
C ASP A 526 26.95 -17.38 5.15
N HIS A 527 25.76 -17.96 4.93
CA HIS A 527 24.62 -17.21 4.35
C HIS A 527 24.08 -16.16 5.30
N ALA A 528 24.12 -16.39 6.61
CA ALA A 528 23.72 -15.39 7.61
C ALA A 528 24.68 -14.18 7.62
N GLU A 529 26.00 -14.41 7.47
CA GLU A 529 26.99 -13.34 7.32
C GLU A 529 26.76 -12.54 6.03
N ASN A 530 26.49 -13.21 4.90
CA ASN A 530 26.16 -12.55 3.64
C ASN A 530 24.96 -11.60 3.75
N ILE A 531 23.93 -11.99 4.53
CA ILE A 531 22.77 -11.13 4.82
C ILE A 531 23.21 -9.86 5.57
N ALA A 532 24.08 -9.98 6.57
CA ALA A 532 24.57 -8.82 7.33
C ALA A 532 25.42 -7.88 6.44
N THR A 533 26.31 -8.44 5.61
CA THR A 533 27.13 -7.69 4.65
C THR A 533 26.26 -6.96 3.62
N SER A 534 25.20 -7.62 3.13
CA SER A 534 24.23 -7.01 2.22
C SER A 534 23.43 -5.89 2.89
N ALA A 535 23.15 -5.99 4.20
CA ALA A 535 22.50 -4.93 4.97
C ALA A 535 23.35 -3.65 5.02
N LYS A 536 24.68 -3.77 5.18
CA LYS A 536 25.63 -2.65 5.12
C LYS A 536 25.61 -2.00 3.74
N SER A 537 25.64 -2.77 2.68
CA SER A 537 25.66 -2.27 1.30
C SER A 537 24.40 -1.47 0.96
N ALA A 538 23.25 -1.78 1.57
CA ALA A 538 21.98 -1.08 1.37
C ALA A 538 22.00 0.37 1.85
N THR A 539 22.83 0.70 2.81
CA THR A 539 22.84 2.02 3.46
C THR A 539 23.88 2.99 2.89
N GLY A 540 24.86 2.50 2.17
CA GLY A 540 25.73 3.31 1.28
C GLY A 540 26.69 4.27 1.96
N ILE A 541 27.34 3.85 3.02
CA ILE A 541 28.55 4.52 3.56
C ILE A 541 29.77 3.69 3.18
#